data_05109aaf56aaf0014b260e9e3897f72e
#
_entry.id   05109aaf56aaf0014b260e9e3897f72e
#
_cell.length_a   1.000
_cell.length_b   1.000
_cell.length_c   1.000
_cell.angle_alpha   90.00
_cell.angle_beta   90.00
_cell.angle_gamma   90.00
#
_symmetry.space_group_name_H-M   'P 1'
#
loop_
_entity.id
_entity.type
_entity.pdbx_description
1 polymer ?
#
loop_
_entity_poly.entity_id
_entity_poly.type
_entity_poly.pdbx_seq_one_letter_code
_entity_poly.pdbx_strand_id
1 'polypeptide(L)'
;LGMEDDLMNFKDVEYKGCILKEKEIIDLFYFKFLDIPLLSRMEAVAEYFIDQVETLRDRDLADEEKEELTERFQRMYETRDCYILYSRFLEQEGYKALPRLPLEKRKLRYEDVYPILYLKYSLFRCKGHHGIKHVVVDEMQDYSWIQFVLLKKLFPCKMTILGDKAQTMEEQQQDVLKFLPKIFGRDIRKIVMNRSYRNTMEIAQYANRLTGVSDIELFDRHGDAVEEMQFKNLHTALDRVLE
;
A
#
# COMPACT_ATOMS: atom_id res chain seq x y z
N LEU A 1 -7.01 6.44 -14.85
CA LEU A 1 -7.34 7.67 -15.58
C LEU A 1 -8.74 7.63 -16.24
N GLY A 2 -9.29 6.50 -16.60
CA GLY A 2 -10.66 6.39 -17.15
C GLY A 2 -11.79 6.33 -16.13
N MET A 3 -11.47 6.34 -14.83
CA MET A 3 -12.48 6.28 -13.75
C MET A 3 -12.82 7.66 -13.15
N GLU A 4 -12.10 8.72 -13.52
CA GLU A 4 -12.27 10.04 -12.90
C GLU A 4 -13.59 10.71 -13.35
N ASP A 5 -13.98 10.54 -14.61
CA ASP A 5 -15.18 11.17 -15.17
C ASP A 5 -16.47 10.60 -14.56
N ASP A 6 -16.47 9.30 -14.19
CA ASP A 6 -17.62 8.64 -13.57
C ASP A 6 -17.65 8.79 -12.03
N LEU A 7 -16.64 9.45 -11.45
CA LEU A 7 -16.53 9.58 -9.99
C LEU A 7 -17.19 10.84 -9.47
N MET A 8 -17.42 11.84 -10.33
CA MET A 8 -17.83 13.19 -9.94
C MET A 8 -19.20 13.58 -10.53
N ASN A 9 -20.01 14.22 -9.71
CA ASN A 9 -21.28 14.83 -10.11
C ASN A 9 -21.29 16.29 -9.65
N PHE A 10 -20.61 17.14 -10.43
CA PHE A 10 -20.50 18.57 -10.11
C PHE A 10 -21.85 19.28 -10.24
N LYS A 11 -22.10 20.24 -9.36
CA LYS A 11 -23.32 21.06 -9.33
C LYS A 11 -23.02 22.42 -8.74
N ASP A 12 -23.78 23.43 -9.16
CA ASP A 12 -23.76 24.74 -8.52
C ASP A 12 -24.02 24.63 -7.01
N VAL A 13 -23.28 25.40 -6.23
CA VAL A 13 -23.50 25.54 -4.79
C VAL A 13 -23.87 27.00 -4.48
N GLU A 14 -25.04 27.21 -3.89
CA GLU A 14 -25.51 28.50 -3.41
C GLU A 14 -25.65 28.44 -1.89
N TYR A 15 -25.13 29.46 -1.21
CA TYR A 15 -25.24 29.62 0.23
C TYR A 15 -25.18 31.07 0.64
N LYS A 16 -26.23 31.53 1.35
CA LYS A 16 -26.33 32.90 1.90
C LYS A 16 -26.02 34.02 0.89
N GLY A 17 -26.48 33.86 -0.36
CA GLY A 17 -26.30 34.86 -1.43
C GLY A 17 -24.98 34.76 -2.19
N CYS A 18 -24.09 33.85 -1.80
CA CYS A 18 -22.89 33.50 -2.53
C CYS A 18 -23.15 32.27 -3.42
N ILE A 19 -22.67 32.29 -4.66
CA ILE A 19 -22.85 31.19 -5.62
C ILE A 19 -21.52 30.82 -6.16
N LEU A 20 -21.17 29.54 -6.06
CA LEU A 20 -20.04 28.91 -6.77
C LEU A 20 -20.60 28.03 -7.90
N LYS A 21 -20.32 28.41 -9.13
CA LYS A 21 -20.84 27.70 -10.31
C LYS A 21 -20.10 26.38 -10.55
N GLU A 22 -20.80 25.41 -11.13
CA GLU A 22 -20.24 24.10 -11.51
C GLU A 22 -18.91 24.24 -12.24
N LYS A 23 -18.83 25.12 -13.23
CA LYS A 23 -17.59 25.35 -13.99
C LYS A 23 -16.44 25.83 -13.10
N GLU A 24 -16.70 26.70 -12.15
CA GLU A 24 -15.67 27.19 -11.21
C GLU A 24 -15.24 26.08 -10.26
N ILE A 25 -16.16 25.22 -9.83
CA ILE A 25 -15.84 24.03 -9.01
C ILE A 25 -14.93 23.08 -9.79
N ILE A 26 -15.22 22.82 -11.06
CA ILE A 26 -14.39 22.00 -11.96
C ILE A 26 -12.99 22.62 -12.08
N ASP A 27 -12.89 23.93 -12.32
CA ASP A 27 -11.60 24.61 -12.45
C ASP A 27 -10.78 24.55 -11.13
N LEU A 28 -11.43 24.74 -9.98
CA LEU A 28 -10.79 24.59 -8.67
C LEU A 28 -10.29 23.15 -8.45
N PHE A 29 -11.13 22.18 -8.76
CA PHE A 29 -10.87 20.76 -8.53
C PHE A 29 -9.74 20.20 -9.41
N TYR A 30 -9.75 20.48 -10.70
CA TYR A 30 -8.82 19.91 -11.65
C TYR A 30 -7.53 20.74 -11.87
N PHE A 31 -7.57 22.06 -11.59
CA PHE A 31 -6.42 22.92 -11.86
C PHE A 31 -5.83 23.51 -10.57
N LYS A 32 -6.63 24.19 -9.75
CA LYS A 32 -6.10 24.89 -8.57
C LYS A 32 -5.64 23.91 -7.49
N PHE A 33 -6.39 22.84 -7.24
CA PHE A 33 -6.14 21.87 -6.18
C PHE A 33 -5.58 20.54 -6.72
N LEU A 34 -4.95 20.55 -7.89
CA LEU A 34 -4.39 19.35 -8.53
C LEU A 34 -3.39 18.60 -7.63
N ASP A 35 -2.61 19.30 -6.83
CA ASP A 35 -1.62 18.71 -5.92
C ASP A 35 -2.24 18.02 -4.69
N ILE A 36 -3.53 18.24 -4.44
CA ILE A 36 -4.27 17.58 -3.38
C ILE A 36 -4.74 16.20 -3.86
N PRO A 37 -4.60 15.14 -3.05
CA PRO A 37 -5.14 13.83 -3.40
C PRO A 37 -6.63 13.88 -3.77
N LEU A 38 -7.02 13.14 -4.81
CA LEU A 38 -8.30 13.26 -5.50
C LEU A 38 -9.52 13.31 -4.56
N LEU A 39 -9.62 12.38 -3.60
CA LEU A 39 -10.76 12.30 -2.69
C LEU A 39 -10.72 13.30 -1.51
N SER A 40 -9.70 14.17 -1.47
CA SER A 40 -9.59 15.28 -0.52
C SER A 40 -9.72 16.65 -1.19
N ARG A 41 -9.86 16.71 -2.53
CA ARG A 41 -9.94 18.01 -3.25
C ARG A 41 -11.21 18.77 -2.95
N MET A 42 -12.33 18.07 -2.80
CA MET A 42 -13.60 18.73 -2.48
C MET A 42 -13.62 19.39 -1.10
N GLU A 43 -12.83 18.91 -0.14
CA GLU A 43 -12.64 19.59 1.14
C GLU A 43 -11.97 20.95 0.91
N ALA A 44 -10.93 21.00 0.07
CA ALA A 44 -10.25 22.26 -0.26
C ALA A 44 -11.14 23.21 -1.08
N VAL A 45 -12.01 22.69 -1.96
CA VAL A 45 -13.01 23.51 -2.68
C VAL A 45 -14.04 24.09 -1.71
N ALA A 46 -14.48 23.28 -0.73
CA ALA A 46 -15.41 23.73 0.31
C ALA A 46 -14.77 24.81 1.19
N GLU A 47 -13.54 24.61 1.66
CA GLU A 47 -12.77 25.61 2.41
C GLU A 47 -12.66 26.92 1.63
N TYR A 48 -12.30 26.86 0.35
CA TYR A 48 -12.26 28.05 -0.51
C TYR A 48 -13.59 28.78 -0.61
N PHE A 49 -14.70 28.05 -0.75
CA PHE A 49 -16.03 28.65 -0.80
C PHE A 49 -16.47 29.25 0.56
N ILE A 50 -16.15 28.57 1.66
CA ILE A 50 -16.40 29.07 3.03
C ILE A 50 -15.65 30.36 3.23
N ASP A 51 -14.38 30.49 2.88
CA ASP A 51 -13.59 31.72 2.98
C ASP A 51 -14.23 32.87 2.17
N GLN A 52 -14.76 32.59 0.98
CA GLN A 52 -15.47 33.57 0.17
C GLN A 52 -16.76 34.06 0.86
N VAL A 53 -17.57 33.15 1.42
CA VAL A 53 -18.79 33.48 2.14
C VAL A 53 -18.51 34.34 3.37
N GLU A 54 -17.48 33.96 4.16
CA GLU A 54 -17.05 34.70 5.35
C GLU A 54 -16.57 36.11 4.98
N THR A 55 -15.74 36.22 3.94
CA THR A 55 -15.24 37.51 3.44
C THR A 55 -16.36 38.44 2.98
N LEU A 56 -17.32 37.93 2.20
CA LEU A 56 -18.44 38.75 1.70
C LEU A 56 -19.38 39.19 2.80
N ARG A 57 -19.46 38.46 3.89
CA ARG A 57 -20.37 38.75 5.02
C ARG A 57 -19.67 39.45 6.18
N ASP A 58 -18.37 39.62 6.12
CA ASP A 58 -17.54 40.16 7.21
C ASP A 58 -17.85 39.48 8.57
N ARG A 59 -18.08 38.15 8.50
CA ARG A 59 -18.43 37.32 9.65
C ARG A 59 -18.07 35.86 9.41
N ASP A 60 -17.45 35.24 10.42
CA ASP A 60 -17.16 33.78 10.44
C ASP A 60 -18.49 32.99 10.48
N LEU A 61 -18.48 31.84 9.80
CA LEU A 61 -19.52 30.83 9.89
C LEU A 61 -19.34 29.99 11.16
N ALA A 62 -20.46 29.51 11.72
CA ALA A 62 -20.39 28.54 12.81
C ALA A 62 -19.83 27.20 12.32
N ASP A 63 -19.22 26.40 13.23
CA ASP A 63 -18.60 25.13 12.88
C ASP A 63 -19.61 24.18 12.22
N GLU A 64 -20.85 24.15 12.68
CA GLU A 64 -21.93 23.34 12.10
C GLU A 64 -22.23 23.73 10.66
N GLU A 65 -22.20 25.05 10.36
CA GLU A 65 -22.43 25.56 8.99
C GLU A 65 -21.27 25.18 8.05
N LYS A 66 -20.04 25.23 8.57
CA LYS A 66 -18.83 24.79 7.80
C LYS A 66 -18.87 23.30 7.51
N GLU A 67 -19.27 22.50 8.49
CA GLU A 67 -19.39 21.05 8.34
C GLU A 67 -20.49 20.70 7.31
N GLU A 68 -21.67 21.32 7.39
CA GLU A 68 -22.76 21.13 6.43
C GLU A 68 -22.33 21.47 4.99
N LEU A 69 -21.62 22.60 4.80
CA LEU A 69 -21.10 22.98 3.50
C LEU A 69 -20.07 21.97 2.99
N THR A 70 -19.14 21.56 3.84
CA THR A 70 -18.12 20.58 3.49
C THR A 70 -18.76 19.27 3.06
N GLU A 71 -19.73 18.76 3.79
CA GLU A 71 -20.50 17.57 3.41
C GLU A 71 -21.22 17.74 2.07
N ARG A 72 -21.79 18.94 1.80
CA ARG A 72 -22.48 19.23 0.55
C ARG A 72 -21.54 19.12 -0.65
N PHE A 73 -20.30 19.60 -0.55
CA PHE A 73 -19.28 19.43 -1.57
C PHE A 73 -18.82 17.97 -1.68
N GLN A 74 -18.64 17.27 -0.56
CA GLN A 74 -18.25 15.87 -0.55
C GLN A 74 -19.28 14.94 -1.21
N ARG A 75 -20.57 15.27 -1.17
CA ARG A 75 -21.67 14.54 -1.85
C ARG A 75 -21.59 14.63 -3.38
N MET A 76 -20.69 15.44 -3.95
CA MET A 76 -20.40 15.44 -5.38
C MET A 76 -19.55 14.25 -5.82
N TYR A 77 -18.88 13.57 -4.89
CA TYR A 77 -18.30 12.26 -5.18
C TYR A 77 -19.41 11.20 -5.25
N GLU A 78 -19.40 10.39 -6.28
CA GLU A 78 -20.29 9.23 -6.37
C GLU A 78 -19.98 8.22 -5.26
N THR A 79 -18.70 8.02 -5.00
CA THR A 79 -18.21 7.23 -3.87
C THR A 79 -16.84 7.69 -3.40
N ARG A 80 -16.60 7.62 -2.10
CA ARG A 80 -15.28 7.81 -1.46
C ARG A 80 -14.76 6.52 -0.84
N ASP A 81 -15.46 5.43 -1.06
CA ASP A 81 -15.14 4.11 -0.50
C ASP A 81 -14.12 3.37 -1.38
N CYS A 82 -12.88 3.24 -0.90
CA CYS A 82 -11.82 2.55 -1.62
C CYS A 82 -12.13 1.08 -1.94
N TYR A 83 -12.98 0.44 -1.16
CA TYR A 83 -13.45 -0.92 -1.46
C TYR A 83 -14.30 -0.94 -2.73
N ILE A 84 -15.23 0.02 -2.86
CA ILE A 84 -16.09 0.15 -4.04
C ILE A 84 -15.24 0.53 -5.26
N LEU A 85 -14.31 1.48 -5.10
CA LEU A 85 -13.40 1.89 -6.19
C LEU A 85 -12.54 0.72 -6.68
N TYR A 86 -11.99 -0.05 -5.77
CA TYR A 86 -11.21 -1.24 -6.13
C TYR A 86 -12.08 -2.31 -6.81
N SER A 87 -13.31 -2.52 -6.32
CA SER A 87 -14.26 -3.44 -6.95
C SER A 87 -14.58 -3.06 -8.40
N ARG A 88 -14.79 -1.76 -8.67
CA ARG A 88 -14.99 -1.25 -10.05
C ARG A 88 -13.77 -1.46 -10.92
N PHE A 89 -12.57 -1.20 -10.36
CA PHE A 89 -11.32 -1.47 -11.07
C PHE A 89 -11.20 -2.95 -11.48
N LEU A 90 -11.51 -3.87 -10.56
CA LEU A 90 -11.51 -5.30 -10.87
C LEU A 90 -12.47 -5.65 -12.00
N GLU A 91 -13.70 -5.09 -12.00
CA GLU A 91 -14.68 -5.29 -13.07
C GLU A 91 -14.17 -4.77 -14.42
N GLN A 92 -13.56 -3.59 -14.46
CA GLN A 92 -13.01 -2.99 -15.68
C GLN A 92 -11.85 -3.81 -16.26
N GLU A 93 -11.03 -4.42 -15.40
CA GLU A 93 -9.93 -5.30 -15.81
C GLU A 93 -10.40 -6.75 -16.09
N GLY A 94 -11.69 -7.02 -16.05
CA GLY A 94 -12.27 -8.36 -16.33
C GLY A 94 -12.16 -9.34 -15.18
N TYR A 95 -11.84 -8.88 -13.99
CA TYR A 95 -11.83 -9.72 -12.78
C TYR A 95 -13.19 -9.71 -12.09
N LYS A 96 -13.39 -10.68 -11.19
CA LYS A 96 -14.61 -10.77 -10.39
C LYS A 96 -14.66 -9.61 -9.39
N ALA A 97 -15.76 -8.84 -9.45
CA ALA A 97 -16.04 -7.79 -8.49
C ALA A 97 -16.13 -8.29 -7.05
N LEU A 98 -15.79 -7.41 -6.11
CA LEU A 98 -15.98 -7.68 -4.69
C LEU A 98 -17.49 -7.63 -4.34
N PRO A 99 -17.95 -8.42 -3.36
CA PRO A 99 -19.35 -8.43 -2.94
C PRO A 99 -19.80 -7.06 -2.42
N ARG A 100 -20.96 -6.57 -2.83
CA ARG A 100 -21.57 -5.35 -2.28
C ARG A 100 -22.13 -5.61 -0.89
N LEU A 101 -21.32 -5.40 0.13
CA LEU A 101 -21.65 -5.64 1.53
C LEU A 101 -21.47 -4.37 2.36
N PRO A 102 -22.26 -4.17 3.43
CA PRO A 102 -22.02 -3.14 4.42
C PRO A 102 -20.66 -3.36 5.10
N LEU A 103 -20.04 -2.30 5.61
CA LEU A 103 -18.66 -2.26 6.10
C LEU A 103 -18.37 -3.41 7.10
N GLU A 104 -19.29 -3.68 8.02
CA GLU A 104 -19.14 -4.67 9.11
C GLU A 104 -19.11 -6.12 8.61
N LYS A 105 -19.61 -6.36 7.38
CA LYS A 105 -19.68 -7.69 6.76
C LYS A 105 -18.61 -7.92 5.69
N ARG A 106 -17.80 -6.89 5.38
CA ARG A 106 -16.76 -7.00 4.37
C ARG A 106 -15.62 -7.88 4.86
N LYS A 107 -15.25 -8.85 4.06
CA LYS A 107 -14.08 -9.69 4.24
C LYS A 107 -13.20 -9.52 3.03
N LEU A 108 -11.94 -9.14 3.25
CA LEU A 108 -10.94 -9.02 2.20
C LEU A 108 -10.07 -10.29 2.18
N ARG A 109 -9.71 -10.73 1.00
CA ARG A 109 -8.63 -11.68 0.85
C ARG A 109 -7.30 -10.94 1.03
N TYR A 110 -6.25 -11.68 1.33
CA TYR A 110 -4.92 -11.11 1.55
C TYR A 110 -4.44 -10.28 0.33
N GLU A 111 -4.66 -10.80 -0.88
CA GLU A 111 -4.31 -10.15 -2.13
C GLU A 111 -5.02 -8.82 -2.37
N ASP A 112 -6.22 -8.61 -1.83
CA ASP A 112 -7.03 -7.39 -2.01
C ASP A 112 -6.67 -6.28 -1.00
N VAL A 113 -6.05 -6.64 0.12
CA VAL A 113 -5.76 -5.68 1.21
C VAL A 113 -4.83 -4.56 0.75
N TYR A 114 -3.70 -4.91 0.15
CA TYR A 114 -2.67 -3.92 -0.22
C TYR A 114 -3.08 -3.01 -1.38
N PRO A 115 -3.77 -3.49 -2.43
CA PRO A 115 -4.35 -2.61 -3.45
C PRO A 115 -5.35 -1.60 -2.88
N ILE A 116 -6.24 -2.02 -1.98
CA ILE A 116 -7.20 -1.11 -1.32
C ILE A 116 -6.48 -0.09 -0.44
N LEU A 117 -5.46 -0.50 0.32
CA LEU A 117 -4.62 0.41 1.10
C LEU A 117 -3.87 1.40 0.19
N TYR A 118 -3.35 0.94 -0.95
CA TYR A 118 -2.70 1.81 -1.92
C TYR A 118 -3.66 2.89 -2.45
N LEU A 119 -4.89 2.52 -2.80
CA LEU A 119 -5.93 3.49 -3.20
C LEU A 119 -6.20 4.48 -2.06
N LYS A 120 -6.42 4.00 -0.84
CA LYS A 120 -6.66 4.85 0.32
C LYS A 120 -5.55 5.88 0.52
N TYR A 121 -4.31 5.44 0.56
CA TYR A 121 -3.16 6.34 0.79
C TYR A 121 -2.76 7.17 -0.44
N SER A 122 -3.28 6.88 -1.61
CA SER A 122 -3.06 7.67 -2.83
C SER A 122 -4.16 8.68 -3.09
N LEU A 123 -5.41 8.36 -2.75
CA LEU A 123 -6.56 9.19 -3.05
C LEU A 123 -6.96 10.13 -1.92
N PHE A 124 -6.54 9.84 -0.67
CA PHE A 124 -6.80 10.71 0.48
C PHE A 124 -5.51 11.37 0.98
N ARG A 125 -5.65 12.52 1.64
CA ARG A 125 -4.55 13.07 2.45
C ARG A 125 -4.17 12.07 3.53
N CYS A 126 -2.95 11.59 3.48
CA CYS A 126 -2.41 10.70 4.50
C CYS A 126 -1.30 11.42 5.26
N LYS A 127 -1.43 11.46 6.59
CA LYS A 127 -0.32 11.88 7.44
C LYS A 127 0.66 10.70 7.53
N GLY A 128 1.80 10.82 6.85
CA GLY A 128 2.89 9.86 7.04
C GLY A 128 3.40 9.87 8.48
N HIS A 129 4.10 8.82 8.87
CA HIS A 129 4.69 8.69 10.20
C HIS A 129 6.01 9.48 10.31
N HIS A 130 5.91 10.83 10.32
CA HIS A 130 7.06 11.74 10.35
C HIS A 130 7.92 11.65 11.62
N GLY A 131 7.37 11.10 12.71
CA GLY A 131 8.11 10.87 13.95
C GLY A 131 9.12 9.75 13.88
N ILE A 132 8.97 8.83 12.92
CA ILE A 132 9.87 7.70 12.71
C ILE A 132 11.07 8.19 11.89
N LYS A 133 12.29 7.93 12.40
CA LYS A 133 13.54 8.40 11.77
C LYS A 133 14.19 7.35 10.89
N HIS A 134 13.91 6.08 11.16
CA HIS A 134 14.45 4.96 10.42
C HIS A 134 13.51 3.76 10.51
N VAL A 135 13.31 3.07 9.39
CA VAL A 135 12.55 1.82 9.32
C VAL A 135 13.49 0.68 8.93
N VAL A 136 13.38 -0.42 9.62
CA VAL A 136 14.04 -1.67 9.26
C VAL A 136 12.97 -2.65 8.79
N VAL A 137 13.15 -3.16 7.58
CA VAL A 137 12.31 -4.20 6.99
C VAL A 137 13.14 -5.46 6.91
N ASP A 138 12.68 -6.53 7.52
CA ASP A 138 13.30 -7.84 7.45
C ASP A 138 12.50 -8.75 6.51
N GLU A 139 13.12 -9.84 6.06
CA GLU A 139 12.53 -10.84 5.15
C GLU A 139 11.94 -10.17 3.87
N MET A 140 12.75 -9.33 3.23
CA MET A 140 12.28 -8.55 2.06
C MET A 140 11.71 -9.41 0.93
N GLN A 141 12.09 -10.67 0.84
CA GLN A 141 11.63 -11.61 -0.17
C GLN A 141 10.12 -11.92 -0.05
N ASP A 142 9.53 -11.71 1.13
CA ASP A 142 8.11 -11.94 1.40
C ASP A 142 7.22 -10.73 1.06
N TYR A 143 7.85 -9.61 0.65
CA TYR A 143 7.13 -8.38 0.34
C TYR A 143 6.91 -8.21 -1.17
N SER A 144 5.70 -7.85 -1.53
CA SER A 144 5.34 -7.47 -2.90
C SER A 144 5.74 -6.04 -3.23
N TRP A 145 5.80 -5.70 -4.52
CA TRP A 145 6.07 -4.34 -5.00
C TRP A 145 5.15 -3.29 -4.35
N ILE A 146 3.85 -3.56 -4.25
CA ILE A 146 2.87 -2.63 -3.71
C ILE A 146 3.09 -2.36 -2.21
N GLN A 147 3.56 -3.36 -1.46
CA GLN A 147 3.90 -3.20 -0.03
C GLN A 147 5.08 -2.25 0.16
N PHE A 148 6.13 -2.34 -0.67
CA PHE A 148 7.24 -1.38 -0.62
C PHE A 148 6.83 0.03 -1.03
N VAL A 149 5.95 0.18 -2.01
CA VAL A 149 5.37 1.49 -2.38
C VAL A 149 4.62 2.11 -1.21
N LEU A 150 3.83 1.31 -0.50
CA LEU A 150 3.11 1.74 0.70
C LEU A 150 4.06 2.12 1.83
N LEU A 151 5.08 1.30 2.11
CA LEU A 151 6.10 1.60 3.12
C LEU A 151 6.78 2.93 2.85
N LYS A 152 7.23 3.18 1.61
CA LYS A 152 7.82 4.46 1.22
C LYS A 152 6.88 5.64 1.44
N LYS A 153 5.60 5.47 1.13
CA LYS A 153 4.57 6.51 1.27
C LYS A 153 4.26 6.82 2.74
N LEU A 154 4.19 5.80 3.57
CA LEU A 154 3.86 5.92 5.00
C LEU A 154 5.03 6.40 5.85
N PHE A 155 6.25 6.04 5.48
CA PHE A 155 7.47 6.33 6.23
C PHE A 155 8.45 7.13 5.39
N PRO A 156 8.33 8.47 5.37
CA PRO A 156 9.24 9.35 4.62
C PRO A 156 10.58 9.52 5.35
N CYS A 157 11.26 8.40 5.63
CA CYS A 157 12.52 8.35 6.34
C CYS A 157 13.49 7.36 5.68
N LYS A 158 14.71 7.25 6.22
CA LYS A 158 15.68 6.25 5.76
C LYS A 158 15.19 4.84 6.10
N MET A 159 15.49 3.87 5.22
CA MET A 159 15.15 2.48 5.42
C MET A 159 16.36 1.58 5.27
N THR A 160 16.41 0.53 6.10
CA THR A 160 17.30 -0.62 5.92
C THR A 160 16.41 -1.81 5.57
N ILE A 161 16.64 -2.41 4.42
CA ILE A 161 15.85 -3.53 3.91
C ILE A 161 16.77 -4.74 3.90
N LEU A 162 16.42 -5.76 4.68
CA LEU A 162 17.15 -7.00 4.86
C LEU A 162 16.37 -8.15 4.23
N GLY A 163 17.07 -9.15 3.75
CA GLY A 163 16.43 -10.36 3.27
C GLY A 163 17.41 -11.35 2.68
N ASP A 164 16.94 -12.56 2.48
CA ASP A 164 17.69 -13.65 1.93
C ASP A 164 17.11 -14.05 0.56
N LYS A 165 17.93 -13.90 -0.48
CA LYS A 165 17.53 -14.23 -1.84
C LYS A 165 17.32 -15.75 -2.03
N ALA A 166 17.94 -16.58 -1.21
CA ALA A 166 17.84 -18.04 -1.31
C ALA A 166 16.60 -18.63 -0.63
N GLN A 167 15.90 -17.85 0.22
CA GLN A 167 14.74 -18.32 0.98
C GLN A 167 13.38 -17.96 0.33
N THR A 168 13.39 -17.70 -0.95
CA THR A 168 12.18 -17.36 -1.70
C THR A 168 11.27 -18.57 -1.85
N MET A 169 10.05 -18.51 -1.29
CA MET A 169 9.08 -19.61 -1.28
C MET A 169 8.24 -19.76 -2.55
N GLU A 170 8.21 -18.78 -3.43
CA GLU A 170 7.37 -18.80 -4.65
C GLU A 170 8.21 -18.93 -5.92
N GLU A 171 7.84 -19.89 -6.79
CA GLU A 171 8.50 -20.14 -8.08
C GLU A 171 8.42 -18.96 -9.07
N GLN A 172 7.53 -17.99 -8.87
CA GLN A 172 7.30 -16.84 -9.75
C GLN A 172 7.69 -15.49 -9.16
N GLN A 173 8.55 -15.44 -8.17
CA GLN A 173 8.89 -14.17 -7.54
C GLN A 173 9.59 -13.21 -8.49
N GLN A 174 8.96 -12.04 -8.60
CA GLN A 174 9.62 -10.85 -9.12
C GLN A 174 10.86 -10.57 -8.24
N ASP A 175 12.03 -10.59 -8.85
CA ASP A 175 13.28 -10.25 -8.16
C ASP A 175 13.15 -8.88 -7.48
N VAL A 176 12.93 -8.91 -6.17
CA VAL A 176 12.71 -7.70 -5.33
C VAL A 176 13.80 -6.66 -5.59
N LEU A 177 15.03 -7.11 -5.79
CA LEU A 177 16.16 -6.23 -6.06
C LEU A 177 16.04 -5.46 -7.37
N LYS A 178 15.23 -5.92 -8.33
CA LYS A 178 15.02 -5.22 -9.62
C LYS A 178 14.02 -4.07 -9.50
N PHE A 179 13.06 -4.15 -8.58
CA PHE A 179 12.06 -3.10 -8.45
C PHE A 179 12.36 -2.10 -7.32
N LEU A 180 13.15 -2.44 -6.31
CA LEU A 180 13.53 -1.51 -5.25
C LEU A 180 14.09 -0.17 -5.77
N PRO A 181 15.01 -0.13 -6.77
CA PRO A 181 15.49 1.13 -7.33
C PRO A 181 14.39 1.97 -8.00
N LYS A 182 13.36 1.33 -8.57
CA LYS A 182 12.22 2.03 -9.17
C LYS A 182 11.35 2.71 -8.10
N ILE A 183 11.26 2.12 -6.91
CA ILE A 183 10.48 2.66 -5.79
C ILE A 183 11.28 3.72 -5.04
N PHE A 184 12.51 3.41 -4.62
CA PHE A 184 13.30 4.24 -3.69
C PHE A 184 14.25 5.21 -4.39
N GLY A 185 14.44 5.10 -5.71
CA GLY A 185 15.36 5.95 -6.48
C GLY A 185 16.76 5.36 -6.57
N ARG A 186 17.73 6.19 -7.02
CA ARG A 186 19.10 5.73 -7.29
C ARG A 186 20.02 5.70 -6.07
N ASP A 187 19.63 6.30 -4.95
CA ASP A 187 20.46 6.41 -3.73
C ASP A 187 20.38 5.17 -2.85
N ILE A 188 20.32 4.00 -3.48
CA ILE A 188 20.31 2.70 -2.78
C ILE A 188 21.74 2.20 -2.66
N ARG A 189 22.18 1.95 -1.42
CA ARG A 189 23.40 1.22 -1.13
C ARG A 189 23.09 -0.24 -0.94
N LYS A 190 23.55 -1.10 -1.86
CA LYS A 190 23.45 -2.55 -1.75
C LYS A 190 24.68 -3.11 -1.05
N ILE A 191 24.44 -3.92 -0.03
CA ILE A 191 25.48 -4.71 0.67
C ILE A 191 25.07 -6.17 0.52
N VAL A 192 25.98 -6.99 0.04
CA VAL A 192 25.79 -8.44 -0.07
C VAL A 192 26.63 -9.11 1.00
N MET A 193 25.98 -9.94 1.82
CA MET A 193 26.63 -10.81 2.79
C MET A 193 26.58 -12.22 2.22
N ASN A 194 27.76 -12.76 1.91
CA ASN A 194 27.91 -14.08 1.29
C ASN A 194 28.43 -15.14 2.26
N ARG A 195 28.46 -14.86 3.57
CA ARG A 195 28.95 -15.79 4.58
C ARG A 195 27.85 -16.23 5.54
N SER A 196 27.65 -17.55 5.64
CA SER A 196 26.67 -18.14 6.56
C SER A 196 27.33 -18.48 7.90
N TYR A 197 26.76 -17.98 9.00
CA TYR A 197 27.23 -18.23 10.37
C TYR A 197 26.25 -19.05 11.20
N ARG A 198 25.00 -19.18 10.76
CA ARG A 198 23.93 -19.80 11.57
C ARG A 198 24.01 -21.31 11.55
N ASN A 199 24.15 -21.89 10.37
CA ASN A 199 24.11 -23.34 10.16
C ASN A 199 25.48 -23.96 10.27
N THR A 200 25.50 -25.26 10.60
CA THR A 200 26.72 -26.08 10.42
C THR A 200 27.01 -26.28 8.94
N MET A 201 28.23 -26.69 8.64
CA MET A 201 28.68 -26.92 7.26
C MET A 201 27.82 -27.99 6.57
N GLU A 202 27.46 -29.05 7.28
CA GLU A 202 26.63 -30.15 6.78
C GLU A 202 25.24 -29.68 6.37
N ILE A 203 24.57 -28.91 7.24
CA ILE A 203 23.23 -28.31 6.96
C ILE A 203 23.33 -27.33 5.78
N ALA A 204 24.33 -26.46 5.79
CA ALA A 204 24.48 -25.45 4.74
C ALA A 204 24.81 -26.10 3.37
N GLN A 205 25.64 -27.12 3.32
CA GLN A 205 25.92 -27.87 2.10
C GLN A 205 24.70 -28.61 1.58
N TYR A 206 23.89 -29.17 2.49
CA TYR A 206 22.64 -29.81 2.13
C TYR A 206 21.65 -28.81 1.54
N ALA A 207 21.46 -27.67 2.19
CA ALA A 207 20.59 -26.59 1.71
C ALA A 207 21.06 -26.06 0.34
N ASN A 208 22.35 -25.85 0.13
CA ASN A 208 22.90 -25.39 -1.15
C ASN A 208 22.62 -26.39 -2.28
N ARG A 209 22.67 -27.70 -2.01
CA ARG A 209 22.31 -28.74 -3.00
C ARG A 209 20.84 -28.65 -3.41
N LEU A 210 19.93 -28.38 -2.47
CA LEU A 210 18.51 -28.25 -2.73
C LEU A 210 18.16 -26.96 -3.49
N THR A 211 18.78 -25.83 -3.11
CA THR A 211 18.49 -24.51 -3.67
C THR A 211 19.28 -24.19 -4.94
N GLY A 212 20.33 -24.94 -5.24
CA GLY A 212 21.26 -24.66 -6.34
C GLY A 212 22.13 -23.41 -6.12
N VAL A 213 22.17 -22.86 -4.91
CA VAL A 213 22.97 -21.69 -4.56
C VAL A 213 24.39 -22.14 -4.22
N SER A 214 25.41 -21.62 -4.94
CA SER A 214 26.83 -22.01 -4.76
C SER A 214 27.69 -20.88 -4.19
N ASP A 215 27.20 -19.63 -4.15
CA ASP A 215 28.03 -18.46 -3.88
C ASP A 215 28.10 -18.07 -2.39
N ILE A 216 27.69 -18.99 -1.49
CA ILE A 216 27.71 -18.75 -0.04
C ILE A 216 28.99 -19.38 0.55
N GLU A 217 29.79 -18.53 1.18
CA GLU A 217 30.96 -18.96 1.95
C GLU A 217 30.47 -19.57 3.28
N LEU A 218 30.84 -20.85 3.49
CA LEU A 218 30.43 -21.56 4.69
C LEU A 218 31.43 -21.30 5.83
N PHE A 219 30.90 -21.09 7.04
CA PHE A 219 31.72 -21.00 8.22
C PHE A 219 32.15 -22.40 8.65
N ASP A 220 33.41 -22.57 9.04
CA ASP A 220 33.99 -23.83 9.50
C ASP A 220 33.47 -24.24 10.88
N ARG A 221 32.19 -24.59 10.90
CA ARG A 221 31.46 -25.08 12.07
C ARG A 221 30.79 -26.39 11.70
N HIS A 222 31.28 -27.50 12.28
CA HIS A 222 30.75 -28.81 12.04
C HIS A 222 29.65 -29.21 13.01
N GLY A 223 28.75 -30.07 12.56
CA GLY A 223 27.70 -30.72 13.32
C GLY A 223 27.44 -32.13 12.78
N ASP A 224 26.31 -32.69 13.16
CA ASP A 224 25.91 -33.99 12.68
C ASP A 224 25.55 -33.95 11.19
N ALA A 225 25.73 -35.07 10.52
CA ALA A 225 25.33 -35.23 9.11
C ALA A 225 23.80 -35.09 8.96
N VAL A 226 23.38 -34.49 7.86
CA VAL A 226 21.95 -34.40 7.54
C VAL A 226 21.45 -35.77 7.10
N GLU A 227 20.47 -36.32 7.79
CA GLU A 227 19.81 -37.58 7.47
C GLU A 227 18.54 -37.35 6.68
N GLU A 228 18.38 -38.01 5.57
CA GLU A 228 17.15 -38.05 4.80
C GLU A 228 16.45 -39.39 5.03
N MET A 229 15.16 -39.31 5.42
CA MET A 229 14.35 -40.50 5.65
C MET A 229 13.06 -40.40 4.84
N GLN A 230 12.72 -41.51 4.16
CA GLN A 230 11.47 -41.57 3.43
C GLN A 230 10.50 -42.51 4.14
N PHE A 231 9.29 -42.00 4.39
CA PHE A 231 8.23 -42.73 5.07
C PHE A 231 7.03 -42.97 4.16
N LYS A 232 6.31 -44.07 4.38
CA LYS A 232 5.13 -44.44 3.59
C LYS A 232 3.91 -43.60 3.92
N ASN A 233 3.83 -43.04 5.12
CA ASN A 233 2.73 -42.19 5.58
C ASN A 233 3.21 -41.18 6.63
N LEU A 234 2.38 -40.16 6.86
CA LEU A 234 2.68 -39.07 7.76
C LEU A 234 2.83 -39.52 9.23
N HIS A 235 2.07 -40.52 9.69
CA HIS A 235 2.12 -40.97 11.07
C HIS A 235 3.48 -41.54 11.43
N THR A 236 4.04 -42.44 10.59
CA THR A 236 5.36 -43.01 10.84
C THR A 236 6.47 -41.97 10.74
N ALA A 237 6.30 -40.91 9.92
CA ALA A 237 7.22 -39.80 9.86
C ALA A 237 7.20 -38.96 11.16
N LEU A 238 6.01 -38.67 11.68
CA LEU A 238 5.86 -37.92 12.93
C LEU A 238 6.38 -38.67 14.15
N ASP A 239 6.11 -39.98 14.24
CA ASP A 239 6.61 -40.84 15.32
C ASP A 239 8.16 -40.79 15.39
N ARG A 240 8.80 -40.82 14.23
CA ARG A 240 10.27 -40.74 14.16
C ARG A 240 10.87 -39.38 14.53
N VAL A 241 10.15 -38.31 14.29
CA VAL A 241 10.54 -36.92 14.66
C VAL A 241 10.41 -36.70 16.16
N LEU A 242 9.50 -37.41 16.82
CA LEU A 242 9.22 -37.28 18.25
C LEU A 242 10.09 -38.21 19.14
N GLU A 243 10.75 -39.18 18.55
CA GLU A 243 11.79 -40.01 19.20
C GLU A 243 13.12 -39.22 19.33
#